data_c0fa3c358c3a3956f8f9abd10b94a91d
#
_entry.id   c0fa3c358c3a3956f8f9abd10b94a91d
#
_cell.length_a   1.000
_cell.length_b   1.000
_cell.length_c   1.000
_cell.angle_alpha   90.00
_cell.angle_beta   90.00
_cell.angle_gamma   90.00
#
_symmetry.space_group_name_H-M   'P 1'
#
loop_
_entity.id
_entity.type
_entity.pdbx_description
1 polymer ?
#
loop_
_entity_poly.entity_id
_entity_poly.type
_entity_poly.pdbx_seq_one_letter_code
_entity_poly.pdbx_strand_id
1 'polypeptide(L)'
;MALSLLPFFHWFRGTPHQLAAIKELEDSLPEELLDDDAAWFDAWKASGIDQEIYTPYFSQLDNASGQGYRECFSSAAAMVAATYRRVGTDDEYNQIRERFGPSTAVGAQIETLKSLGLNVEFRIDGDAEMIEMEIEMGRPVLVGWLHKGDLSQGERPQCDSGNCGHWSLITGYKGKNSDDPRWVMQDPRGKPDLLQGGHSTPAGGEQVEVRQSEFSPRWEVDGVGTGWVILVDES
;
A
#
# COMPACT_ATOMS: atom_id res chain seq x y z
N MET A 1 -18.71 11.49 31.68
CA MET A 1 -19.53 11.37 30.47
C MET A 1 -18.79 10.47 29.52
N ALA A 2 -19.41 9.39 29.09
CA ALA A 2 -18.76 8.36 28.29
C ALA A 2 -18.48 8.92 26.89
N LEU A 3 -17.23 8.84 26.44
CA LEU A 3 -16.82 9.05 25.07
C LEU A 3 -17.62 8.06 24.20
N SER A 4 -18.62 8.57 23.47
CA SER A 4 -19.23 7.88 22.36
C SER A 4 -18.18 7.83 21.27
N LEU A 5 -17.33 6.80 21.29
CA LEU A 5 -16.44 6.50 20.19
C LEU A 5 -17.34 6.11 19.02
N LEU A 6 -17.35 6.91 17.96
CA LEU A 6 -18.04 6.66 16.71
C LEU A 6 -17.70 5.24 16.19
N PRO A 7 -18.64 4.54 15.54
CA PRO A 7 -18.45 3.14 15.13
C PRO A 7 -17.23 2.89 14.24
N PHE A 8 -16.74 3.89 13.52
CA PHE A 8 -15.54 3.82 12.68
C PHE A 8 -14.23 3.60 13.46
N PHE A 9 -14.12 4.03 14.72
CA PHE A 9 -12.88 3.96 15.49
C PHE A 9 -12.54 2.58 16.06
N HIS A 10 -13.40 1.61 16.02
CA HIS A 10 -13.09 0.26 16.49
C HIS A 10 -11.97 -0.43 15.69
N TRP A 11 -11.68 0.04 14.48
CA TRP A 11 -10.68 -0.54 13.58
C TRP A 11 -9.41 0.32 13.44
N PHE A 12 -9.48 1.60 13.80
CA PHE A 12 -8.35 2.51 13.64
C PHE A 12 -7.34 2.35 14.78
N ARG A 13 -6.20 1.73 14.48
CA ARG A 13 -5.04 1.65 15.36
C ARG A 13 -4.01 2.70 14.96
N GLY A 14 -4.40 3.97 15.05
CA GLY A 14 -3.51 5.09 14.76
C GLY A 14 -2.33 5.16 15.73
N THR A 15 -1.22 5.72 15.27
CA THR A 15 -0.11 6.11 16.14
C THR A 15 -0.59 7.16 17.16
N PRO A 16 0.10 7.35 18.30
CA PRO A 16 -0.25 8.41 19.25
C PRO A 16 -0.33 9.80 18.59
N HIS A 17 0.48 10.07 17.58
CA HIS A 17 0.45 11.32 16.83
C HIS A 17 -0.83 11.46 15.99
N GLN A 18 -1.22 10.40 15.29
CA GLN A 18 -2.48 10.38 14.53
C GLN A 18 -3.71 10.54 15.43
N LEU A 19 -3.73 9.86 16.57
CA LEU A 19 -4.83 10.00 17.54
C LEU A 19 -4.91 11.43 18.12
N ALA A 20 -3.76 12.10 18.32
CA ALA A 20 -3.74 13.48 18.74
C ALA A 20 -4.28 14.43 17.65
N ALA A 21 -3.88 14.24 16.39
CA ALA A 21 -4.35 15.03 15.27
C ALA A 21 -5.86 14.84 15.00
N ILE A 22 -6.37 13.63 15.16
CA ILE A 22 -7.81 13.34 15.08
C ILE A 22 -8.56 14.09 16.17
N LYS A 23 -8.04 14.06 17.40
CA LYS A 23 -8.65 14.77 18.51
C LYS A 23 -8.66 16.28 18.29
N GLU A 24 -7.59 16.86 17.78
CA GLU A 24 -7.53 18.27 17.41
C GLU A 24 -8.58 18.63 16.33
N LEU A 25 -8.77 17.75 15.35
CA LEU A 25 -9.80 17.91 14.33
C LEU A 25 -11.19 17.88 14.97
N GLU A 26 -11.50 16.87 15.79
CA GLU A 26 -12.78 16.77 16.50
C GLU A 26 -13.06 18.01 17.37
N ASP A 27 -12.05 18.47 18.12
CA ASP A 27 -12.17 19.66 18.97
C ASP A 27 -12.39 20.96 18.13
N SER A 28 -12.08 20.96 16.83
CA SER A 28 -12.25 22.09 15.92
C SER A 28 -13.58 22.10 15.16
N LEU A 29 -14.28 20.97 15.12
CA LEU A 29 -15.54 20.83 14.38
C LEU A 29 -16.74 21.30 15.20
N PRO A 30 -17.79 21.88 14.56
CA PRO A 30 -19.07 22.11 15.19
C PRO A 30 -19.68 20.81 15.72
N GLU A 31 -20.36 20.87 16.87
CA GLU A 31 -20.97 19.70 17.54
C GLU A 31 -21.96 18.96 16.60
N GLU A 32 -22.65 19.71 15.75
CA GLU A 32 -23.62 19.15 14.78
C GLU A 32 -22.95 18.25 13.72
N LEU A 33 -21.65 18.45 13.42
CA LEU A 33 -20.92 17.65 12.45
C LEU A 33 -20.30 16.38 13.07
N LEU A 34 -20.17 16.34 14.39
CA LEU A 34 -19.64 15.17 15.10
C LEU A 34 -20.62 13.98 15.09
N ASP A 35 -21.92 14.25 14.93
CA ASP A 35 -22.98 13.24 14.85
C ASP A 35 -23.32 12.85 13.38
N ASP A 36 -22.70 13.51 12.38
CA ASP A 36 -22.85 13.22 10.96
C ASP A 36 -21.57 12.54 10.43
N ASP A 37 -21.62 11.20 10.31
CA ASP A 37 -20.48 10.39 9.87
C ASP A 37 -19.92 10.83 8.52
N ALA A 38 -20.78 11.26 7.57
CA ALA A 38 -20.36 11.70 6.25
C ALA A 38 -19.64 13.06 6.32
N ALA A 39 -20.19 14.01 7.06
CA ALA A 39 -19.60 15.34 7.25
C ALA A 39 -18.27 15.26 8.00
N TRP A 40 -18.20 14.40 9.02
CA TRP A 40 -16.96 14.13 9.75
C TRP A 40 -15.89 13.54 8.84
N PHE A 41 -16.26 12.55 8.01
CA PHE A 41 -15.34 11.92 7.06
C PHE A 41 -14.84 12.90 6.00
N ASP A 42 -15.70 13.79 5.50
CA ASP A 42 -15.29 14.85 4.57
C ASP A 42 -14.34 15.86 5.23
N ALA A 43 -14.58 16.22 6.49
CA ALA A 43 -13.67 17.09 7.24
C ALA A 43 -12.32 16.42 7.50
N TRP A 44 -12.33 15.13 7.81
CA TRP A 44 -11.12 14.31 7.93
C TRP A 44 -10.30 14.33 6.64
N LYS A 45 -10.92 14.02 5.50
CA LYS A 45 -10.24 14.05 4.19
C LYS A 45 -9.65 15.43 3.90
N ALA A 46 -10.41 16.50 4.19
CA ALA A 46 -9.97 17.88 3.97
C ALA A 46 -8.83 18.30 4.90
N SER A 47 -8.69 17.68 6.08
CA SER A 47 -7.66 18.01 7.05
C SER A 47 -6.24 17.70 6.56
N GLY A 48 -6.08 16.73 5.65
CA GLY A 48 -4.77 16.28 5.17
C GLY A 48 -3.90 15.62 6.23
N ILE A 49 -4.51 15.10 7.30
CA ILE A 49 -3.80 14.39 8.37
C ILE A 49 -3.10 13.17 7.78
N ASP A 50 -1.81 13.01 8.07
CA ASP A 50 -1.01 11.86 7.67
C ASP A 50 -1.64 10.55 8.12
N GLN A 51 -1.69 9.56 7.23
CA GLN A 51 -2.27 8.25 7.51
C GLN A 51 -1.22 7.16 7.36
N GLU A 52 -1.23 6.19 8.27
CA GLU A 52 -0.36 5.02 8.21
C GLU A 52 -1.01 3.81 8.86
N ILE A 53 -1.08 2.72 8.12
CA ILE A 53 -1.59 1.42 8.56
C ILE A 53 -0.41 0.58 9.01
N TYR A 54 -0.44 0.10 10.25
CA TYR A 54 0.56 -0.86 10.70
C TYR A 54 0.44 -2.16 9.91
N THR A 55 1.51 -2.50 9.22
CA THR A 55 1.62 -3.71 8.38
C THR A 55 2.94 -4.40 8.69
N PRO A 56 2.96 -5.72 9.00
CA PRO A 56 4.20 -6.47 9.13
C PRO A 56 5.03 -6.37 7.86
N TYR A 57 6.36 -6.22 8.01
CA TYR A 57 7.29 -6.20 6.88
C TYR A 57 7.87 -7.59 6.62
N PHE A 58 7.87 -8.01 5.36
CA PHE A 58 8.54 -9.21 4.88
C PHE A 58 9.48 -8.88 3.72
N SER A 59 10.71 -9.40 3.80
CA SER A 59 11.69 -9.24 2.74
C SER A 59 11.63 -10.43 1.79
N GLN A 60 11.48 -10.18 0.50
CA GLN A 60 11.56 -11.26 -0.49
C GLN A 60 12.92 -11.96 -0.54
N LEU A 61 13.96 -11.34 0.04
CA LEU A 61 15.35 -11.79 -0.11
C LEU A 61 15.74 -12.90 0.88
N ASP A 62 14.95 -13.12 1.93
CA ASP A 62 15.15 -14.16 2.95
C ASP A 62 14.16 -15.33 2.85
N ASN A 63 13.33 -15.35 1.80
CA ASN A 63 12.38 -16.44 1.54
C ASN A 63 13.08 -17.82 1.48
N ALA A 64 12.51 -18.79 2.18
CA ALA A 64 13.04 -20.15 2.23
C ALA A 64 13.05 -20.87 0.88
N SER A 65 12.27 -20.40 -0.10
CA SER A 65 12.25 -20.93 -1.46
C SER A 65 13.59 -20.80 -2.20
N GLY A 66 14.46 -19.87 -1.77
CA GLY A 66 15.68 -19.48 -2.48
C GLY A 66 15.42 -18.76 -3.82
N GLN A 67 14.17 -18.40 -4.12
CA GLN A 67 13.75 -17.69 -5.34
C GLN A 67 13.38 -16.23 -5.08
N GLY A 68 13.83 -15.67 -3.98
CA GLY A 68 13.50 -14.31 -3.55
C GLY A 68 13.69 -13.24 -4.63
N TYR A 69 14.57 -13.46 -5.61
CA TYR A 69 14.78 -12.53 -6.72
C TYR A 69 13.53 -12.25 -7.59
N ARG A 70 12.48 -13.07 -7.49
CA ARG A 70 11.22 -12.97 -8.25
C ARG A 70 9.96 -13.04 -7.39
N GLU A 71 10.08 -12.94 -6.07
CA GLU A 71 8.97 -13.12 -5.13
C GLU A 71 8.42 -11.81 -4.53
N CYS A 72 8.75 -10.65 -5.16
CA CYS A 72 8.22 -9.36 -4.69
C CYS A 72 6.70 -9.36 -4.53
N PHE A 73 6.00 -9.93 -5.49
CA PHE A 73 4.54 -9.98 -5.46
C PHE A 73 4.02 -10.85 -4.31
N SER A 74 4.62 -12.04 -4.11
CA SER A 74 4.22 -12.91 -3.01
C SER A 74 4.50 -12.29 -1.63
N SER A 75 5.67 -11.70 -1.42
CA SER A 75 6.01 -11.07 -0.14
C SER A 75 5.14 -9.83 0.11
N ALA A 76 4.84 -9.02 -0.92
CA ALA A 76 3.91 -7.90 -0.80
C ALA A 76 2.48 -8.37 -0.47
N ALA A 77 1.98 -9.42 -1.14
CA ALA A 77 0.66 -10.00 -0.85
C ALA A 77 0.60 -10.67 0.53
N ALA A 78 1.71 -11.28 0.97
CA ALA A 78 1.82 -11.82 2.31
C ALA A 78 1.73 -10.74 3.40
N MET A 79 2.32 -9.56 3.16
CA MET A 79 2.19 -8.42 4.08
C MET A 79 0.73 -7.99 4.23
N VAL A 80 -0.05 -7.95 3.14
CA VAL A 80 -1.51 -7.71 3.20
C VAL A 80 -2.19 -8.79 4.03
N ALA A 81 -1.96 -10.06 3.72
CA ALA A 81 -2.57 -11.17 4.43
C ALA A 81 -2.23 -11.16 5.93
N ALA A 82 -0.99 -10.76 6.28
CA ALA A 82 -0.55 -10.62 7.67
C ALA A 82 -1.20 -9.41 8.38
N THR A 83 -1.47 -8.31 7.66
CA THR A 83 -2.24 -7.18 8.20
C THR A 83 -3.61 -7.64 8.69
N TYR A 84 -4.26 -8.51 7.92
CA TYR A 84 -5.53 -9.16 8.29
C TYR A 84 -5.36 -10.44 9.14
N ARG A 85 -4.14 -10.71 9.64
CA ARG A 85 -3.83 -11.86 10.52
C ARG A 85 -4.14 -13.23 9.91
N ARG A 86 -4.00 -13.37 8.60
CA ARG A 86 -4.27 -14.62 7.88
C ARG A 86 -3.04 -15.52 7.76
N VAL A 87 -1.85 -14.91 7.80
CA VAL A 87 -0.55 -15.61 7.82
C VAL A 87 0.39 -14.90 8.79
N GLY A 88 1.44 -15.61 9.25
CA GLY A 88 2.47 -15.06 10.12
C GLY A 88 3.75 -14.69 9.38
N THR A 89 4.00 -15.27 8.21
CA THR A 89 5.20 -15.04 7.39
C THR A 89 4.88 -15.14 5.91
N ASP A 90 5.76 -14.64 5.06
CA ASP A 90 5.64 -14.80 3.60
C ASP A 90 6.01 -16.22 3.14
N ASP A 91 6.80 -16.97 3.89
CA ASP A 91 7.02 -18.40 3.62
C ASP A 91 5.73 -19.22 3.82
N GLU A 92 4.95 -18.92 4.87
CA GLU A 92 3.63 -19.53 5.09
C GLU A 92 2.69 -19.17 3.93
N TYR A 93 2.66 -17.90 3.52
CA TYR A 93 1.89 -17.45 2.37
C TYR A 93 2.31 -18.17 1.09
N ASN A 94 3.61 -18.28 0.82
CA ASN A 94 4.16 -18.94 -0.36
C ASN A 94 3.74 -20.42 -0.46
N GLN A 95 3.72 -21.16 0.66
CA GLN A 95 3.26 -22.55 0.71
C GLN A 95 1.78 -22.70 0.29
N ILE A 96 0.95 -21.71 0.61
CA ILE A 96 -0.46 -21.68 0.18
C ILE A 96 -0.55 -21.30 -1.29
N ARG A 97 0.16 -20.23 -1.70
CA ARG A 97 0.18 -19.68 -3.04
C ARG A 97 0.63 -20.71 -4.11
N GLU A 98 1.59 -21.58 -3.79
CA GLU A 98 2.09 -22.62 -4.71
C GLU A 98 1.00 -23.54 -5.26
N ARG A 99 -0.10 -23.70 -4.54
CA ARG A 99 -1.28 -24.49 -4.99
C ARG A 99 -2.02 -23.82 -6.13
N PHE A 100 -1.87 -22.51 -6.32
CA PHE A 100 -2.61 -21.70 -7.28
C PHE A 100 -1.74 -21.27 -8.47
N GLY A 101 -0.41 -21.32 -8.34
CA GLY A 101 0.47 -21.00 -9.46
C GLY A 101 1.78 -20.31 -9.06
N PRO A 102 2.51 -19.79 -10.06
CA PRO A 102 3.81 -19.15 -9.82
C PRO A 102 3.69 -17.82 -9.10
N SER A 103 4.75 -17.42 -8.36
CA SER A 103 4.82 -16.21 -7.54
C SER A 103 4.59 -14.90 -8.30
N THR A 104 4.79 -14.91 -9.62
CA THR A 104 4.64 -13.73 -10.49
C THR A 104 3.26 -13.62 -11.14
N ALA A 105 2.37 -14.61 -10.95
CA ALA A 105 1.06 -14.61 -11.60
C ALA A 105 0.01 -13.89 -10.74
N VAL A 106 -0.63 -12.86 -11.30
CA VAL A 106 -1.72 -12.11 -10.65
C VAL A 106 -2.82 -13.05 -10.15
N GLY A 107 -3.27 -13.99 -10.99
CA GLY A 107 -4.32 -14.95 -10.63
C GLY A 107 -3.94 -15.82 -9.43
N ALA A 108 -2.66 -16.24 -9.30
CA ALA A 108 -2.22 -17.03 -8.16
C ALA A 108 -2.29 -16.23 -6.86
N GLN A 109 -1.93 -14.95 -6.88
CA GLN A 109 -2.04 -14.08 -5.70
C GLN A 109 -3.50 -13.83 -5.31
N ILE A 110 -4.37 -13.55 -6.29
CA ILE A 110 -5.80 -13.34 -6.06
C ILE A 110 -6.44 -14.58 -5.42
N GLU A 111 -6.21 -15.76 -6.00
CA GLU A 111 -6.80 -17.00 -5.48
C GLU A 111 -6.23 -17.38 -4.11
N THR A 112 -4.98 -17.05 -3.84
CA THR A 112 -4.38 -17.25 -2.51
C THR A 112 -5.07 -16.36 -1.48
N LEU A 113 -5.16 -15.06 -1.71
CA LEU A 113 -5.80 -14.12 -0.79
C LEU A 113 -7.29 -14.49 -0.55
N LYS A 114 -8.02 -14.87 -1.62
CA LYS A 114 -9.40 -15.37 -1.50
C LYS A 114 -9.49 -16.65 -0.66
N SER A 115 -8.55 -17.58 -0.84
CA SER A 115 -8.52 -18.82 -0.05
C SER A 115 -8.27 -18.57 1.44
N LEU A 116 -7.68 -17.43 1.77
CA LEU A 116 -7.48 -16.94 3.13
C LEU A 116 -8.69 -16.16 3.69
N GLY A 117 -9.81 -16.10 2.95
CA GLY A 117 -11.05 -15.46 3.37
C GLY A 117 -11.04 -13.93 3.22
N LEU A 118 -10.33 -13.42 2.24
CA LEU A 118 -10.30 -11.99 1.91
C LEU A 118 -11.05 -11.73 0.59
N ASN A 119 -11.71 -10.58 0.49
CA ASN A 119 -12.21 -10.07 -0.78
C ASN A 119 -11.06 -9.44 -1.54
N VAL A 120 -10.98 -9.69 -2.84
CA VAL A 120 -9.84 -9.26 -3.67
C VAL A 120 -10.33 -8.77 -5.02
N GLU A 121 -9.96 -7.56 -5.38
CA GLU A 121 -10.23 -6.96 -6.69
C GLU A 121 -8.93 -6.49 -7.34
N PHE A 122 -8.63 -6.98 -8.54
CA PHE A 122 -7.52 -6.47 -9.36
C PHE A 122 -8.05 -5.41 -10.32
N ARG A 123 -7.41 -4.24 -10.34
CA ARG A 123 -7.77 -3.10 -11.19
C ARG A 123 -6.54 -2.59 -11.94
N ILE A 124 -6.80 -1.99 -13.10
CA ILE A 124 -5.78 -1.39 -13.99
C ILE A 124 -6.04 0.10 -14.23
N ASP A 125 -6.95 0.67 -13.45
CA ASP A 125 -7.39 2.07 -13.50
C ASP A 125 -7.16 2.76 -12.14
N GLY A 126 -6.14 2.33 -11.40
CA GLY A 126 -5.76 2.93 -10.13
C GLY A 126 -5.22 4.35 -10.30
N ASP A 127 -5.57 5.22 -9.38
CA ASP A 127 -5.07 6.58 -9.23
C ASP A 127 -4.76 6.90 -7.75
N ALA A 128 -4.20 8.08 -7.52
CA ALA A 128 -3.84 8.51 -6.18
C ALA A 128 -5.05 8.60 -5.24
N GLU A 129 -6.20 9.09 -5.74
CA GLU A 129 -7.42 9.24 -4.95
C GLU A 129 -7.94 7.88 -4.48
N MET A 130 -7.89 6.87 -5.33
CA MET A 130 -8.26 5.50 -4.98
C MET A 130 -7.38 4.95 -3.85
N ILE A 131 -6.05 5.11 -3.94
CA ILE A 131 -5.13 4.67 -2.88
C ILE A 131 -5.41 5.40 -1.57
N GLU A 132 -5.58 6.73 -1.63
CA GLU A 132 -5.88 7.54 -0.45
C GLU A 132 -7.17 7.07 0.24
N MET A 133 -8.23 6.84 -0.54
CA MET A 133 -9.52 6.37 -0.03
C MET A 133 -9.39 4.99 0.65
N GLU A 134 -8.64 4.04 0.07
CA GLU A 134 -8.40 2.73 0.68
C GLU A 134 -7.62 2.87 2.00
N ILE A 135 -6.58 3.70 2.03
CA ILE A 135 -5.80 3.97 3.25
C ILE A 135 -6.66 4.62 4.34
N GLU A 136 -7.52 5.58 3.99
CA GLU A 136 -8.48 6.20 4.91
C GLU A 136 -9.47 5.19 5.50
N MET A 137 -9.80 4.13 4.75
CA MET A 137 -10.61 3.01 5.22
C MET A 137 -9.82 1.94 5.98
N GLY A 138 -8.52 2.16 6.24
CA GLY A 138 -7.64 1.22 6.95
C GLY A 138 -7.22 0.02 6.10
N ARG A 139 -7.27 0.11 4.76
CA ARG A 139 -6.95 -0.96 3.83
C ARG A 139 -5.67 -0.64 3.06
N PRO A 140 -4.57 -1.40 3.25
CA PRO A 140 -3.35 -1.22 2.50
C PRO A 140 -3.52 -1.69 1.05
N VAL A 141 -2.85 -1.01 0.11
CA VAL A 141 -3.03 -1.23 -1.33
C VAL A 141 -1.80 -1.84 -1.96
N LEU A 142 -1.95 -3.00 -2.61
CA LEU A 142 -0.90 -3.57 -3.46
C LEU A 142 -0.81 -2.78 -4.76
N VAL A 143 0.41 -2.37 -5.14
CA VAL A 143 0.67 -1.62 -6.36
C VAL A 143 1.72 -2.32 -7.22
N GLY A 144 1.40 -2.46 -8.52
CA GLY A 144 2.32 -3.00 -9.52
C GLY A 144 2.93 -1.87 -10.34
N TRP A 145 4.28 -1.78 -10.39
CA TRP A 145 4.97 -0.68 -11.04
C TRP A 145 6.22 -1.15 -11.80
N LEU A 146 6.73 -0.29 -12.72
CA LEU A 146 7.90 -0.59 -13.52
C LEU A 146 9.18 -0.04 -12.86
N HIS A 147 10.08 -0.94 -12.46
CA HIS A 147 11.28 -0.56 -11.72
C HIS A 147 12.51 -0.30 -12.61
N LYS A 148 12.41 -0.46 -13.94
CA LYS A 148 13.53 -0.19 -14.86
C LYS A 148 13.37 1.13 -15.60
N GLY A 149 14.49 1.65 -16.11
CA GLY A 149 14.60 2.95 -16.80
C GLY A 149 15.08 4.05 -15.86
N ASP A 150 16.04 4.83 -16.31
CA ASP A 150 16.61 5.97 -15.56
C ASP A 150 15.87 7.25 -15.92
N LEU A 151 14.90 7.63 -15.08
CA LEU A 151 14.12 8.87 -15.25
C LEU A 151 14.99 10.12 -15.14
N SER A 152 16.11 10.07 -14.41
CA SER A 152 17.03 11.20 -14.27
C SER A 152 17.76 11.54 -15.59
N GLN A 153 17.83 10.54 -16.50
CA GLN A 153 18.38 10.70 -17.85
C GLN A 153 17.27 10.91 -18.91
N GLY A 154 16.02 11.08 -18.50
CA GLY A 154 14.90 11.26 -19.40
C GLY A 154 14.41 9.96 -20.06
N GLU A 155 14.85 8.81 -19.59
CA GLU A 155 14.30 7.52 -19.99
C GLU A 155 12.86 7.36 -19.48
N ARG A 156 12.07 6.53 -20.15
CA ARG A 156 10.77 6.09 -19.62
C ARG A 156 10.92 4.81 -18.85
N PRO A 157 10.02 4.50 -17.89
CA PRO A 157 9.93 3.16 -17.32
C PRO A 157 9.78 2.13 -18.45
N GLN A 158 10.59 1.07 -18.41
CA GLN A 158 10.73 0.13 -19.54
C GLN A 158 10.43 -1.30 -19.12
N CYS A 159 9.90 -2.08 -20.05
CA CYS A 159 9.62 -3.49 -19.89
C CYS A 159 10.08 -4.36 -21.06
N ASP A 160 11.26 -4.11 -21.62
CA ASP A 160 11.76 -4.76 -22.81
C ASP A 160 12.18 -6.22 -22.60
N SER A 161 12.44 -6.63 -21.36
CA SER A 161 12.99 -7.96 -21.04
C SER A 161 12.06 -8.87 -20.23
N GLY A 162 10.81 -8.48 -20.03
CA GLY A 162 9.84 -9.26 -19.25
C GLY A 162 10.14 -9.38 -17.73
N ASN A 163 11.19 -8.73 -17.24
CA ASN A 163 11.59 -8.70 -15.83
C ASN A 163 11.71 -7.25 -15.34
N CYS A 164 10.63 -6.51 -15.46
CA CYS A 164 10.56 -5.07 -15.24
C CYS A 164 9.48 -4.69 -14.23
N GLY A 165 8.48 -5.54 -14.02
CA GLY A 165 7.44 -5.33 -13.04
C GLY A 165 7.93 -5.61 -11.64
N HIS A 166 7.48 -4.80 -10.70
CA HIS A 166 7.69 -4.96 -9.28
C HIS A 166 6.39 -4.71 -8.53
N TRP A 167 6.22 -5.35 -7.39
CA TRP A 167 5.06 -5.18 -6.53
C TRP A 167 5.49 -4.76 -5.14
N SER A 168 4.85 -3.71 -4.65
CA SER A 168 5.02 -3.18 -3.30
C SER A 168 3.66 -2.96 -2.66
N LEU A 169 3.64 -2.63 -1.37
CA LEU A 169 2.43 -2.34 -0.62
C LEU A 169 2.46 -0.90 -0.14
N ILE A 170 1.47 -0.10 -0.53
CA ILE A 170 1.27 1.22 0.05
C ILE A 170 0.43 1.05 1.32
N THR A 171 0.97 1.58 2.42
CA THR A 171 0.38 1.47 3.77
C THR A 171 0.01 2.80 4.36
N GLY A 172 0.30 3.90 3.66
CA GLY A 172 -0.01 5.23 4.15
C GLY A 172 0.36 6.34 3.19
N TYR A 173 0.07 7.55 3.61
CA TYR A 173 0.49 8.77 2.93
C TYR A 173 0.89 9.85 3.95
N LYS A 174 1.73 10.77 3.51
CA LYS A 174 2.15 11.96 4.27
C LYS A 174 2.08 13.20 3.41
N GLY A 175 1.71 14.31 4.04
CA GLY A 175 1.67 15.60 3.39
C GLY A 175 0.70 15.67 2.21
N LYS A 176 -0.47 15.02 2.26
CA LYS A 176 -1.47 14.96 1.20
C LYS A 176 -1.77 16.33 0.58
N ASN A 177 -1.88 17.38 1.41
CA ASN A 177 -2.19 18.74 0.99
C ASN A 177 -0.94 19.63 0.86
N SER A 178 0.27 19.06 0.83
CA SER A 178 1.53 19.78 0.68
C SER A 178 2.02 19.81 -0.78
N ASP A 179 3.05 20.60 -1.05
CA ASP A 179 3.74 20.61 -2.35
C ASP A 179 4.59 19.35 -2.59
N ASP A 180 4.76 18.47 -1.59
CA ASP A 180 5.58 17.25 -1.67
C ASP A 180 4.86 16.05 -1.03
N PRO A 181 3.70 15.62 -1.57
CA PRO A 181 2.96 14.48 -1.04
C PRO A 181 3.75 13.18 -1.23
N ARG A 182 3.68 12.29 -0.23
CA ARG A 182 4.43 11.04 -0.18
C ARG A 182 3.55 9.86 0.11
N TRP A 183 3.90 8.71 -0.46
CA TRP A 183 3.43 7.41 -0.01
C TRP A 183 4.33 6.85 1.08
N VAL A 184 3.74 6.15 2.04
CA VAL A 184 4.46 5.23 2.93
C VAL A 184 4.30 3.84 2.33
N MET A 185 5.43 3.20 2.03
CA MET A 185 5.49 1.97 1.25
C MET A 185 6.25 0.88 2.00
N GLN A 186 5.75 -0.34 1.93
CA GLN A 186 6.49 -1.56 2.26
C GLN A 186 7.01 -2.15 0.96
N ASP A 187 8.32 -2.10 0.72
CA ASP A 187 8.94 -2.68 -0.46
C ASP A 187 9.72 -3.94 -0.11
N PRO A 188 9.29 -5.12 -0.58
CA PRO A 188 9.88 -6.39 -0.17
C PRO A 188 11.33 -6.60 -0.65
N ARG A 189 11.80 -5.80 -1.61
CA ARG A 189 13.17 -5.90 -2.15
C ARG A 189 14.17 -4.97 -1.47
N GLY A 190 13.69 -4.00 -0.69
CA GLY A 190 14.52 -2.99 -0.04
C GLY A 190 14.15 -1.58 -0.47
N LYS A 191 15.06 -0.62 -0.30
CA LYS A 191 14.77 0.79 -0.61
C LYS A 191 14.72 1.04 -2.12
N PRO A 192 13.56 1.40 -2.70
CA PRO A 192 13.44 1.70 -4.12
C PRO A 192 14.25 2.94 -4.50
N ASP A 193 14.81 2.94 -5.71
CA ASP A 193 15.37 4.10 -6.38
C ASP A 193 14.42 4.50 -7.53
N LEU A 194 13.56 5.46 -7.26
CA LEU A 194 12.54 5.84 -8.22
C LEU A 194 13.08 6.74 -9.35
N LEU A 195 14.26 7.32 -9.19
CA LEU A 195 14.88 8.13 -10.25
C LEU A 195 15.74 7.28 -11.17
N GLN A 196 16.71 6.53 -10.63
CA GLN A 196 17.60 5.70 -11.45
C GLN A 196 16.99 4.35 -11.83
N GLY A 197 15.98 3.93 -11.09
CA GLY A 197 15.35 2.63 -11.24
C GLY A 197 16.02 1.54 -10.40
N GLY A 198 15.27 0.47 -10.12
CA GLY A 198 15.71 -0.60 -9.25
C GLY A 198 15.63 -0.25 -7.77
N HIS A 199 16.63 -0.71 -7.01
CA HIS A 199 16.70 -0.52 -5.57
C HIS A 199 18.12 -0.10 -5.17
N SER A 200 18.24 0.94 -4.38
CA SER A 200 19.53 1.49 -3.94
C SER A 200 20.21 0.60 -2.88
N THR A 201 19.41 -0.15 -2.11
CA THR A 201 19.91 -1.07 -1.09
C THR A 201 18.87 -2.18 -0.83
N PRO A 202 19.31 -3.41 -0.50
CA PRO A 202 18.41 -4.48 -0.09
C PRO A 202 17.78 -4.29 1.29
N ALA A 203 18.27 -3.31 2.06
CA ALA A 203 17.68 -2.91 3.33
C ALA A 203 16.82 -1.64 3.16
N GLY A 204 16.00 -1.32 4.18
CA GLY A 204 15.23 -0.07 4.22
C GLY A 204 14.03 -0.03 3.29
N GLY A 205 13.44 -1.19 3.03
CA GLY A 205 12.15 -1.30 2.34
C GLY A 205 10.94 -1.20 3.27
N GLU A 206 11.17 -1.26 4.57
CA GLU A 206 10.14 -1.09 5.58
C GLU A 206 9.79 0.39 5.76
N GLN A 207 8.51 0.73 5.67
CA GLN A 207 7.97 2.10 5.85
C GLN A 207 8.76 3.17 5.08
N VAL A 208 9.17 2.85 3.86
CA VAL A 208 9.91 3.80 3.04
C VAL A 208 9.00 4.90 2.51
N GLU A 209 9.38 6.15 2.76
CA GLU A 209 8.67 7.29 2.20
C GLU A 209 9.16 7.56 0.78
N VAL A 210 8.24 7.60 -0.17
CA VAL A 210 8.52 7.90 -1.57
C VAL A 210 7.64 9.06 -2.03
N ARG A 211 8.21 9.98 -2.82
CA ARG A 211 7.44 11.08 -3.40
C ARG A 211 6.43 10.56 -4.41
N GLN A 212 5.19 11.04 -4.33
CA GLN A 212 4.18 10.68 -5.33
C GLN A 212 4.62 11.09 -6.73
N SER A 213 5.22 12.25 -6.89
CA SER A 213 5.75 12.76 -8.16
C SER A 213 6.86 11.90 -8.79
N GLU A 214 7.62 11.14 -7.99
CA GLU A 214 8.65 10.22 -8.47
C GLU A 214 8.07 8.82 -8.72
N PHE A 215 7.02 8.44 -8.00
CA PHE A 215 6.38 7.12 -8.12
C PHE A 215 5.40 7.05 -9.28
N SER A 216 4.53 8.05 -9.47
CA SER A 216 3.50 8.07 -10.50
C SER A 216 4.01 7.76 -11.91
N PRO A 217 5.16 8.29 -12.39
CA PRO A 217 5.66 7.95 -13.72
C PRO A 217 6.00 6.47 -13.90
N ARG A 218 6.24 5.72 -12.82
CA ARG A 218 6.55 4.29 -12.84
C ARG A 218 5.34 3.40 -12.65
N TRP A 219 4.29 3.95 -12.10
CA TRP A 219 3.06 3.25 -11.77
C TRP A 219 1.95 3.52 -12.80
N GLU A 220 1.73 4.79 -13.14
CA GLU A 220 0.74 5.26 -14.11
C GLU A 220 1.40 5.46 -15.48
N VAL A 221 2.05 4.41 -16.01
CA VAL A 221 2.93 4.51 -17.19
C VAL A 221 2.22 4.91 -18.47
N ASP A 222 0.92 4.62 -18.58
CA ASP A 222 0.06 4.96 -19.71
C ASP A 222 -0.76 6.25 -19.48
N GLY A 223 -0.49 6.95 -18.36
CA GLY A 223 -1.17 8.20 -17.97
C GLY A 223 -1.85 8.11 -16.61
N VAL A 224 -2.33 9.23 -16.12
CA VAL A 224 -3.06 9.31 -14.84
C VAL A 224 -4.27 8.38 -14.86
N GLY A 225 -4.48 7.61 -13.77
CA GLY A 225 -5.57 6.65 -13.65
C GLY A 225 -5.33 5.36 -14.45
N THR A 226 -4.08 4.96 -14.67
CA THR A 226 -3.75 3.67 -15.32
C THR A 226 -2.91 2.76 -14.43
N GLY A 227 -2.86 3.05 -13.13
CA GLY A 227 -2.11 2.28 -12.17
C GLY A 227 -2.66 0.87 -11.96
N TRP A 228 -1.77 -0.11 -11.82
CA TRP A 228 -2.16 -1.47 -11.41
C TRP A 228 -2.25 -1.55 -9.90
N VAL A 229 -3.43 -1.96 -9.42
CA VAL A 229 -3.69 -2.13 -7.98
C VAL A 229 -4.41 -3.44 -7.70
N ILE A 230 -4.19 -3.98 -6.51
CA ILE A 230 -5.05 -5.00 -5.92
C ILE A 230 -5.59 -4.44 -4.62
N LEU A 231 -6.90 -4.31 -4.57
CA LEU A 231 -7.67 -3.89 -3.41
C LEU A 231 -8.05 -5.13 -2.61
N VAL A 232 -7.89 -5.06 -1.29
CA VAL A 232 -8.13 -6.21 -0.40
C VAL A 232 -8.86 -5.73 0.83
N ASP A 233 -9.98 -6.39 1.17
CA ASP A 233 -10.72 -6.15 2.40
C ASP A 233 -11.13 -7.44 3.10
N GLU A 234 -11.61 -7.32 4.34
CA GLU A 234 -12.26 -8.42 5.07
C GLU A 234 -13.72 -8.52 4.65
N SER A 235 -14.19 -9.75 4.38
CA SER A 235 -15.61 -10.07 4.11
C SER A 235 -16.46 -10.01 5.39
#